data_2f3f7d278907afa333e0ff8db2326a8d
#
_entry.id   2f3f7d278907afa333e0ff8db2326a8d
#
_cell.length_a   1.000
_cell.length_b   1.000
_cell.length_c   1.000
_cell.angle_alpha   90.00
_cell.angle_beta   90.00
_cell.angle_gamma   90.00
#
_symmetry.space_group_name_H-M   'P 1'
#
loop_
_entity.id
_entity.type
_entity.pdbx_description
1 polymer ?
#
loop_
_entity_poly.entity_id
_entity_poly.type
_entity_poly.pdbx_seq_one_letter_code
_entity_poly.pdbx_strand_id
1 'polypeptide(L)'
;MHNKYSIHAQSQTLPGSEARLDPLAEAVREDYRGSDKLAGKIALITGGDSGIGRSVAQHFAIEGAQVAITYLPESEDERNDAESVKKNIEERGATCRIYPVDLRSAEKCRQLIADVVADFGGLNILVNNAGTQYPVEDITELSDEQWINTFNVNIHSMFYLTKAALAHFKDGDSIINTTSVNAYIGPKILLDYSATKGAIVSFTRALSNQIAASGIRVNAIAPGPVWTPLQPATLGQHDPQSLENFGSETPMGRAGQPSELGPVYVFLASADSSYISGQVIHPNGGTMVGG
;
A
#
# COMPACT_ATOMS: atom_id res chain seq x y z
N MET A 1 16.35 17.43 -10.98
CA MET A 1 16.74 16.98 -9.63
C MET A 1 17.44 15.65 -9.81
N HIS A 2 18.74 15.60 -9.58
CA HIS A 2 19.52 14.36 -9.74
C HIS A 2 19.16 13.38 -8.60
N ASN A 3 19.32 12.08 -8.91
CA ASN A 3 19.05 10.97 -8.00
C ASN A 3 19.69 11.23 -6.62
N LYS A 4 18.89 11.58 -5.62
CA LYS A 4 19.34 11.86 -4.27
C LYS A 4 19.75 10.58 -3.53
N TYR A 5 19.35 9.43 -4.08
CA TYR A 5 19.54 8.11 -3.48
C TYR A 5 20.17 7.16 -4.51
N SER A 6 21.42 6.79 -4.28
CA SER A 6 22.04 5.67 -5.00
C SER A 6 21.63 4.38 -4.30
N ILE A 7 20.83 3.56 -4.96
CA ILE A 7 20.46 2.24 -4.45
C ILE A 7 21.62 1.29 -4.72
N HIS A 8 22.01 0.51 -3.70
CA HIS A 8 23.10 -0.46 -3.82
C HIS A 8 22.54 -1.88 -3.96
N ALA A 9 23.37 -2.78 -4.52
CA ALA A 9 23.06 -4.20 -4.57
C ALA A 9 22.87 -4.74 -3.16
N GLN A 10 21.70 -5.29 -2.88
CA GLN A 10 21.32 -5.80 -1.55
C GLN A 10 20.22 -6.83 -1.66
N SER A 11 20.07 -7.65 -0.63
CA SER A 11 18.94 -8.57 -0.50
C SER A 11 18.48 -8.66 0.95
N GLN A 12 17.21 -8.95 1.15
CA GLN A 12 16.59 -9.22 2.44
C GLN A 12 15.69 -10.45 2.33
N THR A 13 15.36 -11.07 3.46
CA THR A 13 14.33 -12.11 3.52
C THR A 13 12.95 -11.45 3.56
N LEU A 14 11.95 -12.03 2.87
CA LEU A 14 10.56 -11.60 3.00
C LEU A 14 10.08 -11.73 4.46
N PRO A 15 9.34 -10.75 4.94
CA PRO A 15 8.73 -9.62 4.22
C PRO A 15 9.65 -8.41 3.99
N GLY A 16 10.85 -8.38 4.52
CA GLY A 16 11.79 -7.26 4.47
C GLY A 16 11.67 -6.35 5.69
N SER A 17 12.63 -5.44 5.89
CA SER A 17 12.66 -4.48 7.00
C SER A 17 13.09 -3.10 6.53
N GLU A 18 12.39 -2.09 6.98
CA GLU A 18 12.73 -0.68 6.75
C GLU A 18 14.11 -0.32 7.30
N ALA A 19 14.41 -0.80 8.50
CA ALA A 19 15.67 -0.47 9.16
C ALA A 19 16.91 -1.01 8.45
N ARG A 20 16.73 -2.02 7.56
CA ARG A 20 17.83 -2.64 6.80
C ARG A 20 17.95 -2.14 5.37
N LEU A 21 17.13 -1.18 4.95
CA LEU A 21 17.28 -0.56 3.62
C LEU A 21 18.55 0.27 3.53
N ASP A 22 19.28 0.14 2.43
CA ASP A 22 20.41 0.99 2.07
C ASP A 22 20.25 1.49 0.61
N PRO A 23 20.00 2.80 0.42
CA PRO A 23 19.71 3.82 1.45
C PRO A 23 18.34 3.63 2.10
N LEU A 24 18.14 4.23 3.27
CA LEU A 24 16.82 4.25 3.93
C LEU A 24 15.78 4.94 3.03
N ALA A 25 14.57 4.42 3.01
CA ALA A 25 13.48 5.03 2.28
C ALA A 25 12.90 6.25 3.03
N GLU A 26 12.58 7.30 2.26
CA GLU A 26 11.94 8.50 2.81
C GLU A 26 10.44 8.29 2.93
N ALA A 27 9.91 8.24 4.16
CA ALA A 27 8.47 8.07 4.38
C ALA A 27 7.68 9.37 4.26
N VAL A 28 8.21 10.48 4.78
CA VAL A 28 7.60 11.81 4.73
C VAL A 28 8.69 12.83 4.45
N ARG A 29 8.46 13.73 3.50
CA ARG A 29 9.39 14.83 3.22
C ARG A 29 9.44 15.83 4.37
N GLU A 30 10.60 16.38 4.64
CA GLU A 30 10.78 17.38 5.70
C GLU A 30 9.94 18.66 5.51
N ASP A 31 9.62 19.01 4.28
CA ASP A 31 8.82 20.18 3.93
C ASP A 31 7.32 19.92 3.88
N TYR A 32 6.86 18.67 4.08
CA TYR A 32 5.44 18.37 4.09
C TYR A 32 4.74 18.99 5.30
N ARG A 33 3.66 19.69 5.07
CA ARG A 33 2.82 20.32 6.09
C ARG A 33 1.40 19.86 5.93
N GLY A 34 0.79 19.38 7.02
CA GLY A 34 -0.63 19.06 7.05
C GLY A 34 -1.52 20.30 6.93
N SER A 35 -2.73 20.06 6.50
CA SER A 35 -3.78 21.07 6.37
C SER A 35 -5.13 20.56 6.89
N ASP A 36 -5.09 19.58 7.78
CA ASP A 36 -6.23 18.97 8.46
C ASP A 36 -7.28 18.33 7.51
N LYS A 37 -6.86 17.89 6.32
CA LYS A 37 -7.74 17.34 5.28
C LYS A 37 -8.48 16.08 5.75
N LEU A 38 -7.94 15.36 6.73
CA LEU A 38 -8.49 14.12 7.28
C LEU A 38 -8.87 14.27 8.76
N ALA A 39 -9.03 15.52 9.25
CA ALA A 39 -9.39 15.78 10.63
C ALA A 39 -10.65 15.00 11.04
N GLY A 40 -10.55 14.25 12.16
CA GLY A 40 -11.63 13.45 12.70
C GLY A 40 -11.96 12.17 11.92
N LYS A 41 -11.22 11.83 10.86
CA LYS A 41 -11.35 10.58 10.14
C LYS A 41 -10.58 9.46 10.84
N ILE A 42 -11.08 8.23 10.69
CA ILE A 42 -10.45 7.00 11.17
C ILE A 42 -10.06 6.20 9.94
N ALA A 43 -8.78 5.85 9.82
CA ALA A 43 -8.24 5.15 8.68
C ALA A 43 -7.60 3.81 9.08
N LEU A 44 -7.91 2.75 8.33
CA LEU A 44 -7.19 1.48 8.38
C LEU A 44 -6.30 1.34 7.16
N ILE A 45 -5.00 1.12 7.37
CA ILE A 45 -4.00 0.90 6.33
C ILE A 45 -3.41 -0.50 6.51
N THR A 46 -3.62 -1.39 5.55
CA THR A 46 -3.00 -2.72 5.59
C THR A 46 -1.55 -2.68 5.12
N GLY A 47 -0.64 -3.41 5.81
CA GLY A 47 0.80 -3.29 5.57
C GLY A 47 1.27 -1.85 5.82
N GLY A 48 0.82 -1.26 6.92
CA GLY A 48 1.13 0.11 7.30
C GLY A 48 2.44 0.26 8.06
N ASP A 49 3.12 -0.82 8.33
CA ASP A 49 4.39 -0.93 9.05
C ASP A 49 5.58 -0.47 8.19
N SER A 50 5.51 -0.67 6.88
CA SER A 50 6.66 -0.44 5.99
C SER A 50 6.26 0.21 4.65
N GLY A 51 7.25 0.64 3.88
CA GLY A 51 7.15 1.11 2.51
C GLY A 51 6.09 2.19 2.30
N ILE A 52 5.24 1.96 1.30
CA ILE A 52 4.15 2.88 0.93
C ILE A 52 3.14 2.98 2.08
N GLY A 53 2.78 1.86 2.72
CA GLY A 53 1.82 1.85 3.83
C GLY A 53 2.27 2.71 5.00
N ARG A 54 3.56 2.64 5.39
CA ARG A 54 4.17 3.51 6.39
C ARG A 54 4.03 4.98 6.03
N SER A 55 4.34 5.32 4.79
CA SER A 55 4.21 6.70 4.30
C SER A 55 2.76 7.19 4.37
N VAL A 56 1.81 6.38 3.93
CA VAL A 56 0.37 6.69 3.99
C VAL A 56 -0.08 6.92 5.43
N ALA A 57 0.29 6.01 6.35
CA ALA A 57 -0.08 6.12 7.76
C ALA A 57 0.42 7.43 8.39
N GLN A 58 1.68 7.79 8.13
CA GLN A 58 2.26 9.02 8.65
C GLN A 58 1.64 10.29 8.02
N HIS A 59 1.38 10.30 6.70
CA HIS A 59 0.70 11.43 6.06
C HIS A 59 -0.73 11.60 6.56
N PHE A 60 -1.48 10.50 6.74
CA PHE A 60 -2.84 10.55 7.27
C PHE A 60 -2.87 11.12 8.69
N ALA A 61 -1.92 10.71 9.53
CA ALA A 61 -1.76 11.26 10.87
C ALA A 61 -1.44 12.76 10.86
N ILE A 62 -0.54 13.22 9.97
CA ILE A 62 -0.21 14.65 9.79
C ILE A 62 -1.43 15.44 9.32
N GLU A 63 -2.34 14.82 8.57
CA GLU A 63 -3.61 15.43 8.12
C GLU A 63 -4.76 15.28 9.13
N GLY A 64 -4.48 14.84 10.36
CA GLY A 64 -5.44 14.81 11.46
C GLY A 64 -6.28 13.54 11.58
N ALA A 65 -5.96 12.47 10.85
CA ALA A 65 -6.64 11.19 11.01
C ALA A 65 -6.13 10.40 12.23
N GLN A 66 -7.01 9.61 12.83
CA GLN A 66 -6.64 8.50 13.70
C GLN A 66 -6.31 7.28 12.82
N VAL A 67 -5.24 6.56 13.11
CA VAL A 67 -4.67 5.56 12.22
C VAL A 67 -4.62 4.18 12.86
N ALA A 68 -5.13 3.19 12.16
CA ALA A 68 -4.93 1.77 12.40
C ALA A 68 -4.02 1.20 11.30
N ILE A 69 -2.99 0.46 11.67
CA ILE A 69 -2.11 -0.22 10.72
C ILE A 69 -2.03 -1.71 11.01
N THR A 70 -1.81 -2.52 9.97
CA THR A 70 -1.55 -3.95 10.15
C THR A 70 -0.13 -4.31 9.78
N TYR A 71 0.37 -5.38 10.39
CA TYR A 71 1.62 -6.03 10.04
C TYR A 71 1.50 -7.57 10.14
N LEU A 72 2.42 -8.32 9.53
CA LEU A 72 2.41 -9.79 9.56
C LEU A 72 2.95 -10.30 10.92
N PRO A 73 2.15 -11.03 11.73
CA PRO A 73 2.48 -11.35 13.12
C PRO A 73 3.70 -12.28 13.28
N GLU A 74 4.02 -13.08 12.27
CA GLU A 74 5.12 -14.07 12.30
C GLU A 74 6.51 -13.43 12.17
N SER A 75 6.60 -12.14 11.82
CA SER A 75 7.86 -11.41 11.62
C SER A 75 8.14 -10.45 12.76
N GLU A 76 9.31 -10.63 13.43
CA GLU A 76 9.79 -9.68 14.43
C GLU A 76 10.19 -8.33 13.80
N ASP A 77 10.77 -8.37 12.61
CA ASP A 77 11.12 -7.16 11.85
C ASP A 77 9.88 -6.29 11.58
N GLU A 78 8.79 -6.90 11.10
CA GLU A 78 7.54 -6.16 10.84
C GLU A 78 6.92 -5.59 12.12
N ARG A 79 7.03 -6.32 13.24
CA ARG A 79 6.61 -5.79 14.54
C ARG A 79 7.42 -4.55 14.92
N ASN A 80 8.74 -4.59 14.77
CA ASN A 80 9.62 -3.49 15.09
C ASN A 80 9.37 -2.28 14.19
N ASP A 81 9.14 -2.51 12.90
CA ASP A 81 8.78 -1.49 11.93
C ASP A 81 7.41 -0.86 12.28
N ALA A 82 6.40 -1.67 12.64
CA ALA A 82 5.08 -1.19 13.06
C ALA A 82 5.13 -0.35 14.36
N GLU A 83 5.91 -0.79 15.36
CA GLU A 83 6.12 -0.01 16.61
C GLU A 83 6.85 1.31 16.31
N SER A 84 7.80 1.32 15.37
CA SER A 84 8.47 2.55 14.93
C SER A 84 7.49 3.52 14.27
N VAL A 85 6.60 3.03 13.39
CA VAL A 85 5.55 3.85 12.77
C VAL A 85 4.60 4.43 13.81
N LYS A 86 4.13 3.59 14.74
CA LYS A 86 3.26 4.03 15.83
C LYS A 86 3.91 5.12 16.65
N LYS A 87 5.15 4.93 17.09
CA LYS A 87 5.92 5.92 17.86
C LYS A 87 6.03 7.25 17.10
N ASN A 88 6.40 7.20 15.80
CA ASN A 88 6.53 8.42 14.99
C ASN A 88 5.21 9.19 14.85
N ILE A 89 4.08 8.50 14.80
CA ILE A 89 2.75 9.11 14.73
C ILE A 89 2.36 9.71 16.08
N GLU A 90 2.58 9.00 17.17
CA GLU A 90 2.23 9.43 18.54
C GLU A 90 3.10 10.61 19.00
N GLU A 91 4.37 10.67 18.61
CA GLU A 91 5.26 11.83 18.88
C GLU A 91 4.76 13.12 18.21
N ARG A 92 3.91 13.00 17.18
CA ARG A 92 3.25 14.15 16.51
C ARG A 92 1.88 14.48 17.11
N GLY A 93 1.47 13.78 18.20
CA GLY A 93 0.20 13.99 18.89
C GLY A 93 -1.01 13.31 18.25
N ALA A 94 -0.82 12.47 17.23
CA ALA A 94 -1.90 11.69 16.63
C ALA A 94 -2.03 10.30 17.27
N THR A 95 -3.19 9.63 17.08
CA THR A 95 -3.44 8.29 17.60
C THR A 95 -3.08 7.24 16.55
N CYS A 96 -2.27 6.24 16.94
CA CYS A 96 -1.99 5.07 16.12
C CYS A 96 -2.19 3.78 16.91
N ARG A 97 -2.88 2.79 16.30
CA ARG A 97 -2.94 1.41 16.80
C ARG A 97 -2.40 0.43 15.78
N ILE A 98 -1.71 -0.59 16.25
CA ILE A 98 -1.10 -1.63 15.43
C ILE A 98 -1.83 -2.96 15.65
N TYR A 99 -2.07 -3.70 14.57
CA TYR A 99 -2.81 -4.97 14.59
C TYR A 99 -1.99 -6.06 13.91
N PRO A 100 -1.51 -7.07 14.69
CA PRO A 100 -0.84 -8.23 14.14
C PRO A 100 -1.88 -9.16 13.48
N VAL A 101 -1.89 -9.26 12.14
CA VAL A 101 -2.89 -10.06 11.44
C VAL A 101 -2.37 -10.67 10.15
N ASP A 102 -2.59 -11.97 9.99
CA ASP A 102 -2.43 -12.64 8.71
C ASP A 102 -3.70 -12.43 7.87
N LEU A 103 -3.59 -11.58 6.87
CA LEU A 103 -4.70 -11.17 6.01
C LEU A 103 -5.19 -12.27 5.04
N ARG A 104 -4.49 -13.41 4.94
CA ARG A 104 -4.95 -14.55 4.15
C ARG A 104 -6.20 -15.21 4.74
N SER A 105 -6.47 -14.99 6.02
CA SER A 105 -7.65 -15.50 6.72
C SER A 105 -8.84 -14.55 6.61
N ALA A 106 -9.91 -15.03 5.97
CA ALA A 106 -11.17 -14.27 5.88
C ALA A 106 -11.79 -13.94 7.24
N GLU A 107 -11.63 -14.85 8.22
CA GLU A 107 -12.12 -14.65 9.59
C GLU A 107 -11.33 -13.55 10.29
N LYS A 108 -9.98 -13.60 10.24
CA LYS A 108 -9.13 -12.57 10.83
C LYS A 108 -9.33 -11.20 10.19
N CYS A 109 -9.56 -11.14 8.88
CA CYS A 109 -9.90 -9.88 8.19
C CYS A 109 -11.22 -9.28 8.71
N ARG A 110 -12.26 -10.09 8.91
CA ARG A 110 -13.53 -9.62 9.49
C ARG A 110 -13.37 -9.17 10.94
N GLN A 111 -12.60 -9.94 11.74
CA GLN A 111 -12.32 -9.59 13.13
C GLN A 111 -11.55 -8.28 13.22
N LEU A 112 -10.53 -8.06 12.37
CA LEU A 112 -9.78 -6.81 12.31
C LEU A 112 -10.69 -5.60 12.12
N ILE A 113 -11.66 -5.66 11.20
CA ILE A 113 -12.60 -4.54 11.00
C ILE A 113 -13.43 -4.31 12.26
N ALA A 114 -13.92 -5.38 12.90
CA ALA A 114 -14.69 -5.27 14.14
C ALA A 114 -13.85 -4.64 15.27
N ASP A 115 -12.59 -5.06 15.41
CA ASP A 115 -11.67 -4.53 16.43
C ASP A 115 -11.37 -3.05 16.19
N VAL A 116 -11.08 -2.65 14.95
CA VAL A 116 -10.84 -1.24 14.60
C VAL A 116 -12.06 -0.39 14.89
N VAL A 117 -13.26 -0.84 14.52
CA VAL A 117 -14.52 -0.11 14.80
C VAL A 117 -14.78 0.00 16.30
N ALA A 118 -14.52 -1.05 17.07
CA ALA A 118 -14.68 -1.02 18.52
C ALA A 118 -13.68 -0.08 19.20
N ASP A 119 -12.43 -0.11 18.75
CA ASP A 119 -11.33 0.64 19.33
C ASP A 119 -11.36 2.15 19.04
N PHE A 120 -11.86 2.55 17.88
CA PHE A 120 -11.90 3.95 17.43
C PHE A 120 -13.31 4.54 17.38
N GLY A 121 -14.36 3.72 17.51
CA GLY A 121 -15.74 4.14 17.39
C GLY A 121 -16.26 4.28 15.94
N GLY A 122 -15.51 3.80 14.95
CA GLY A 122 -15.90 3.84 13.54
C GLY A 122 -14.76 3.54 12.58
N LEU A 123 -15.06 3.66 11.28
CA LEU A 123 -14.07 3.55 10.20
C LEU A 123 -14.54 4.41 9.03
N ASN A 124 -13.67 5.26 8.48
CA ASN A 124 -13.99 6.17 7.38
C ASN A 124 -13.16 5.92 6.12
N ILE A 125 -11.94 5.41 6.29
CA ILE A 125 -11.01 5.21 5.18
C ILE A 125 -10.40 3.83 5.30
N LEU A 126 -10.52 3.04 4.23
CA LEU A 126 -9.82 1.76 4.09
C LEU A 126 -8.78 1.86 2.99
N VAL A 127 -7.51 1.66 3.34
CA VAL A 127 -6.40 1.55 2.38
C VAL A 127 -5.97 0.09 2.30
N ASN A 128 -6.35 -0.58 1.23
CA ASN A 128 -5.89 -1.93 0.89
C ASN A 128 -4.52 -1.82 0.22
N ASN A 129 -3.45 -1.84 1.01
CA ASN A 129 -2.08 -1.65 0.54
C ASN A 129 -1.21 -2.90 0.67
N ALA A 130 -1.45 -3.76 1.66
CA ALA A 130 -0.70 -5.00 1.83
C ALA A 130 -0.58 -5.80 0.52
N GLY A 131 0.61 -6.31 0.24
CA GLY A 131 0.85 -7.07 -0.96
C GLY A 131 2.18 -7.79 -0.94
N THR A 132 2.28 -8.86 -1.72
CA THR A 132 3.49 -9.65 -1.92
C THR A 132 3.72 -9.92 -3.38
N GLN A 133 4.97 -10.21 -3.75
CA GLN A 133 5.39 -10.63 -5.10
C GLN A 133 6.53 -11.63 -5.01
N TYR A 134 6.65 -12.48 -6.03
CA TYR A 134 7.71 -13.48 -6.12
C TYR A 134 8.15 -13.59 -7.58
N PRO A 135 9.41 -13.22 -7.91
CA PRO A 135 9.93 -13.35 -9.28
C PRO A 135 10.03 -14.83 -9.69
N VAL A 136 9.52 -15.15 -10.88
CA VAL A 136 9.64 -16.46 -11.52
C VAL A 136 9.86 -16.25 -13.01
N GLU A 137 10.92 -16.86 -13.60
CA GLU A 137 11.30 -16.64 -14.99
C GLU A 137 10.39 -17.37 -15.99
N ASP A 138 9.93 -18.57 -15.65
CA ASP A 138 9.12 -19.43 -16.50
C ASP A 138 7.83 -19.84 -15.80
N ILE A 139 6.70 -19.73 -16.49
CA ILE A 139 5.39 -20.11 -15.96
C ILE A 139 5.33 -21.58 -15.52
N THR A 140 6.14 -22.45 -16.11
CA THR A 140 6.19 -23.87 -15.73
C THR A 140 6.86 -24.12 -14.38
N GLU A 141 7.60 -23.12 -13.87
CA GLU A 141 8.22 -23.12 -12.55
C GLU A 141 7.35 -22.44 -11.49
N LEU A 142 6.31 -21.70 -11.90
CA LEU A 142 5.36 -21.07 -10.99
C LEU A 142 4.49 -22.12 -10.34
N SER A 143 4.70 -22.36 -9.05
CA SER A 143 3.90 -23.36 -8.32
C SER A 143 2.47 -22.87 -8.08
N ASP A 144 1.52 -23.83 -8.02
CA ASP A 144 0.12 -23.55 -7.64
C ASP A 144 0.03 -22.89 -6.25
N GLU A 145 0.91 -23.30 -5.33
CA GLU A 145 0.96 -22.74 -3.98
C GLU A 145 1.36 -21.26 -4.00
N GLN A 146 2.39 -20.88 -4.75
CA GLN A 146 2.79 -19.47 -4.91
C GLN A 146 1.66 -18.65 -5.53
N TRP A 147 1.06 -19.15 -6.61
CA TRP A 147 -0.09 -18.50 -7.26
C TRP A 147 -1.22 -18.24 -6.26
N ILE A 148 -1.65 -19.28 -5.53
CA ILE A 148 -2.71 -19.16 -4.53
C ILE A 148 -2.33 -18.18 -3.41
N ASN A 149 -1.08 -18.24 -2.91
CA ASN A 149 -0.61 -17.34 -1.87
C ASN A 149 -0.64 -15.88 -2.31
N THR A 150 -0.15 -15.60 -3.53
CA THR A 150 -0.16 -14.23 -4.09
C THR A 150 -1.58 -13.69 -4.21
N PHE A 151 -2.55 -14.50 -4.65
CA PHE A 151 -3.97 -14.11 -4.71
C PHE A 151 -4.57 -13.93 -3.31
N ASN A 152 -4.25 -14.81 -2.36
CA ASN A 152 -4.75 -14.70 -0.98
C ASN A 152 -4.33 -13.39 -0.34
N VAL A 153 -3.04 -13.01 -0.49
CA VAL A 153 -2.53 -11.76 0.08
C VAL A 153 -3.04 -10.54 -0.67
N ASN A 154 -2.96 -10.52 -2.01
CA ASN A 154 -3.18 -9.30 -2.79
C ASN A 154 -4.65 -9.03 -3.13
N ILE A 155 -5.50 -10.05 -3.22
CA ILE A 155 -6.89 -9.94 -3.70
C ILE A 155 -7.91 -10.41 -2.67
N HIS A 156 -7.76 -11.63 -2.15
CA HIS A 156 -8.79 -12.18 -1.26
C HIS A 156 -8.88 -11.38 0.03
N SER A 157 -7.73 -10.96 0.60
CA SER A 157 -7.67 -10.08 1.77
C SER A 157 -8.44 -8.77 1.53
N MET A 158 -8.16 -8.11 0.39
CA MET A 158 -8.81 -6.87 0.00
C MET A 158 -10.34 -7.04 -0.09
N PHE A 159 -10.81 -8.12 -0.69
CA PHE A 159 -12.24 -8.44 -0.77
C PHE A 159 -12.85 -8.64 0.62
N TYR A 160 -12.20 -9.41 1.50
CA TYR A 160 -12.73 -9.68 2.85
C TYR A 160 -12.83 -8.42 3.69
N LEU A 161 -11.78 -7.59 3.68
CA LEU A 161 -11.74 -6.32 4.41
C LEU A 161 -12.77 -5.33 3.88
N THR A 162 -12.82 -5.15 2.57
CA THR A 162 -13.76 -4.24 1.90
C THR A 162 -15.21 -4.62 2.23
N LYS A 163 -15.55 -5.91 2.10
CA LYS A 163 -16.89 -6.40 2.40
C LYS A 163 -17.29 -6.16 3.86
N ALA A 164 -16.37 -6.35 4.80
CA ALA A 164 -16.62 -6.10 6.21
C ALA A 164 -16.73 -4.60 6.52
N ALA A 165 -15.84 -3.77 5.95
CA ALA A 165 -15.79 -2.33 6.18
C ALA A 165 -17.06 -1.61 5.68
N LEU A 166 -17.64 -2.06 4.55
CA LEU A 166 -18.84 -1.45 3.97
C LEU A 166 -20.05 -1.44 4.90
N ALA A 167 -20.12 -2.34 5.89
CA ALA A 167 -21.18 -2.33 6.91
C ALA A 167 -21.09 -1.11 7.86
N HIS A 168 -19.96 -0.41 7.89
CA HIS A 168 -19.66 0.71 8.77
C HIS A 168 -19.48 2.03 8.02
N PHE A 169 -19.35 1.97 6.70
CA PHE A 169 -19.13 3.13 5.83
C PHE A 169 -20.43 3.90 5.55
N LYS A 170 -20.26 5.19 5.34
CA LYS A 170 -21.34 6.14 5.02
C LYS A 170 -20.89 7.14 3.97
N ASP A 171 -21.80 8.04 3.59
CA ASP A 171 -21.49 9.15 2.67
C ASP A 171 -20.23 9.92 3.07
N GLY A 172 -19.35 10.16 2.11
CA GLY A 172 -18.04 10.82 2.26
C GLY A 172 -16.89 9.90 2.65
N ASP A 173 -17.12 8.60 2.93
CA ASP A 173 -16.05 7.65 3.22
C ASP A 173 -15.35 7.14 1.94
N SER A 174 -14.15 6.57 2.08
CA SER A 174 -13.28 6.26 0.93
C SER A 174 -12.57 4.92 1.07
N ILE A 175 -12.51 4.18 -0.03
CA ILE A 175 -11.70 2.97 -0.20
C ILE A 175 -10.60 3.28 -1.24
N ILE A 176 -9.35 2.98 -0.89
CA ILE A 176 -8.20 3.18 -1.77
C ILE A 176 -7.44 1.87 -1.89
N ASN A 177 -7.33 1.38 -3.12
CA ASN A 177 -6.68 0.11 -3.41
C ASN A 177 -5.29 0.35 -4.04
N THR A 178 -4.25 -0.29 -3.53
CA THR A 178 -2.91 -0.23 -4.10
C THR A 178 -2.75 -1.30 -5.17
N THR A 179 -2.84 -0.89 -6.44
CA THR A 179 -2.50 -1.72 -7.59
C THR A 179 -1.01 -1.55 -7.96
N SER A 180 -0.64 -1.55 -9.21
CA SER A 180 0.74 -1.33 -9.70
C SER A 180 0.72 -0.96 -11.18
N VAL A 181 1.76 -0.28 -11.65
CA VAL A 181 2.06 -0.15 -13.08
C VAL A 181 2.14 -1.53 -13.76
N ASN A 182 2.50 -2.57 -13.02
CA ASN A 182 2.60 -3.95 -13.52
C ASN A 182 1.27 -4.54 -13.96
N ALA A 183 0.14 -3.98 -13.53
CA ALA A 183 -1.19 -4.33 -14.06
C ALA A 183 -1.34 -4.00 -15.55
N TYR A 184 -0.50 -3.11 -16.07
CA TYR A 184 -0.58 -2.58 -17.44
C TYR A 184 0.60 -3.02 -18.30
N ILE A 185 1.81 -3.06 -17.75
CA ILE A 185 3.03 -3.41 -18.51
C ILE A 185 3.33 -4.91 -18.53
N GLY A 186 2.89 -5.67 -17.52
CA GLY A 186 3.05 -7.13 -17.45
C GLY A 186 4.53 -7.59 -17.51
N PRO A 187 5.39 -7.25 -16.53
CA PRO A 187 6.78 -7.69 -16.56
C PRO A 187 6.88 -9.21 -16.53
N LYS A 188 7.79 -9.78 -17.33
CA LYS A 188 7.87 -11.24 -17.58
C LYS A 188 8.07 -12.09 -16.32
N ILE A 189 8.76 -11.57 -15.30
CA ILE A 189 9.10 -12.32 -14.08
C ILE A 189 8.08 -12.20 -12.94
N LEU A 190 6.99 -11.45 -13.11
CA LEU A 190 5.99 -11.19 -12.07
C LEU A 190 4.57 -11.50 -12.57
N LEU A 191 4.37 -12.71 -13.10
CA LEU A 191 3.12 -13.10 -13.74
C LEU A 191 1.93 -13.11 -12.77
N ASP A 192 2.05 -13.81 -11.64
CA ASP A 192 1.02 -13.91 -10.61
C ASP A 192 0.72 -12.54 -9.97
N TYR A 193 1.78 -11.80 -9.64
CA TYR A 193 1.65 -10.43 -9.13
C TYR A 193 0.89 -9.52 -10.11
N SER A 194 1.29 -9.51 -11.37
CA SER A 194 0.63 -8.69 -12.40
C SER A 194 -0.84 -9.05 -12.57
N ALA A 195 -1.17 -10.35 -12.54
CA ALA A 195 -2.54 -10.83 -12.58
C ALA A 195 -3.36 -10.30 -11.40
N THR A 196 -2.81 -10.34 -10.16
CA THR A 196 -3.49 -9.78 -9.00
C THR A 196 -3.68 -8.27 -9.11
N LYS A 197 -2.68 -7.54 -9.61
CA LYS A 197 -2.75 -6.09 -9.75
C LYS A 197 -3.74 -5.65 -10.85
N GLY A 198 -3.88 -6.43 -11.92
CA GLY A 198 -4.96 -6.28 -12.91
C GLY A 198 -6.35 -6.54 -12.31
N ALA A 199 -6.48 -7.58 -11.47
CA ALA A 199 -7.73 -7.87 -10.76
C ALA A 199 -8.15 -6.71 -9.82
N ILE A 200 -7.20 -6.05 -9.13
CA ILE A 200 -7.49 -4.86 -8.30
C ILE A 200 -8.09 -3.72 -9.12
N VAL A 201 -7.58 -3.47 -10.33
CA VAL A 201 -8.13 -2.43 -11.21
C VAL A 201 -9.60 -2.72 -11.56
N SER A 202 -9.89 -3.95 -11.99
CA SER A 202 -11.26 -4.37 -12.32
C SER A 202 -12.18 -4.33 -11.09
N PHE A 203 -11.71 -4.80 -9.94
CA PHE A 203 -12.47 -4.76 -8.68
C PHE A 203 -12.81 -3.31 -8.29
N THR A 204 -11.84 -2.40 -8.36
CA THR A 204 -12.04 -0.98 -8.05
C THR A 204 -13.13 -0.35 -8.89
N ARG A 205 -13.10 -0.57 -10.20
CA ARG A 205 -14.10 -0.05 -11.15
C ARG A 205 -15.49 -0.63 -10.89
N ALA A 206 -15.57 -1.95 -10.74
CA ALA A 206 -16.84 -2.64 -10.51
C ALA A 206 -17.48 -2.24 -9.17
N LEU A 207 -16.71 -2.20 -8.09
CA LEU A 207 -17.20 -1.80 -6.78
C LEU A 207 -17.63 -0.33 -6.77
N SER A 208 -16.84 0.57 -7.37
CA SER A 208 -17.24 1.97 -7.52
C SER A 208 -18.61 2.12 -8.18
N ASN A 209 -18.86 1.41 -9.29
CA ASN A 209 -20.15 1.44 -9.97
C ASN A 209 -21.30 0.94 -9.07
N GLN A 210 -21.05 0.00 -8.17
CA GLN A 210 -22.09 -0.53 -7.28
C GLN A 210 -22.46 0.44 -6.15
N ILE A 211 -21.49 1.19 -5.61
CA ILE A 211 -21.70 1.91 -4.34
C ILE A 211 -21.55 3.44 -4.45
N ALA A 212 -21.17 3.99 -5.61
CA ALA A 212 -20.97 5.44 -5.76
C ALA A 212 -22.24 6.26 -5.42
N ALA A 213 -23.43 5.72 -5.68
CA ALA A 213 -24.69 6.36 -5.34
C ALA A 213 -24.92 6.50 -3.83
N SER A 214 -24.21 5.75 -2.99
CA SER A 214 -24.26 5.91 -1.53
C SER A 214 -23.25 6.95 -1.01
N GLY A 215 -22.53 7.65 -1.89
CA GLY A 215 -21.54 8.64 -1.54
C GLY A 215 -20.18 8.08 -1.11
N ILE A 216 -19.99 6.75 -1.16
CA ILE A 216 -18.71 6.09 -0.86
C ILE A 216 -17.88 6.05 -2.15
N ARG A 217 -16.64 6.53 -2.08
CA ARG A 217 -15.72 6.56 -3.22
C ARG A 217 -14.76 5.37 -3.17
N VAL A 218 -14.49 4.79 -4.33
CA VAL A 218 -13.54 3.66 -4.47
C VAL A 218 -12.57 4.00 -5.59
N ASN A 219 -11.29 4.17 -5.26
CA ASN A 219 -10.25 4.48 -6.23
C ASN A 219 -9.03 3.58 -6.03
N ALA A 220 -8.14 3.58 -7.00
CA ALA A 220 -6.87 2.88 -6.90
C ALA A 220 -5.68 3.79 -7.19
N ILE A 221 -4.53 3.40 -6.69
CA ILE A 221 -3.24 3.98 -7.01
C ILE A 221 -2.38 2.89 -7.65
N ALA A 222 -1.76 3.19 -8.79
CA ALA A 222 -0.85 2.33 -9.52
C ALA A 222 0.58 2.89 -9.46
N PRO A 223 1.34 2.59 -8.40
CA PRO A 223 2.73 3.02 -8.30
C PRO A 223 3.59 2.47 -9.44
N GLY A 224 4.58 3.24 -9.87
CA GLY A 224 5.74 2.75 -10.58
C GLY A 224 6.75 2.08 -9.65
N PRO A 225 8.03 2.00 -10.04
CA PRO A 225 9.09 1.54 -9.16
C PRO A 225 9.26 2.49 -7.97
N VAL A 226 9.01 2.00 -6.76
CA VAL A 226 9.14 2.74 -5.49
C VAL A 226 10.09 2.00 -4.57
N TRP A 227 11.04 2.71 -3.98
CA TRP A 227 12.03 2.14 -3.08
C TRP A 227 11.40 1.78 -1.73
N THR A 228 11.24 0.49 -1.47
CA THR A 228 10.60 -0.09 -0.27
C THR A 228 11.28 -1.41 0.10
N PRO A 229 11.10 -1.95 1.32
CA PRO A 229 11.65 -3.25 1.73
C PRO A 229 11.26 -4.42 0.82
N LEU A 230 10.11 -4.34 0.15
CA LEU A 230 9.66 -5.36 -0.80
C LEU A 230 10.69 -5.60 -1.92
N GLN A 231 11.41 -4.57 -2.35
CA GLN A 231 12.34 -4.69 -3.48
C GLN A 231 13.56 -5.56 -3.14
N PRO A 232 14.35 -5.29 -2.10
CA PRO A 232 15.44 -6.19 -1.72
C PRO A 232 14.97 -7.55 -1.21
N ALA A 233 13.74 -7.65 -0.67
CA ALA A 233 13.18 -8.91 -0.19
C ALA A 233 12.64 -9.82 -1.32
N THR A 234 12.52 -9.33 -2.54
CA THR A 234 12.01 -10.09 -3.70
C THR A 234 12.94 -9.99 -4.90
N LEU A 235 12.98 -8.86 -5.59
CA LEU A 235 13.88 -8.66 -6.74
C LEU A 235 15.35 -8.81 -6.33
N GLY A 236 15.74 -8.26 -5.16
CA GLY A 236 17.09 -8.38 -4.63
C GLY A 236 17.46 -9.80 -4.22
N GLN A 237 16.51 -10.66 -3.86
CA GLN A 237 16.79 -12.09 -3.66
C GLN A 237 17.01 -12.84 -4.97
N HIS A 238 16.29 -12.42 -6.02
CA HIS A 238 16.44 -13.00 -7.36
C HIS A 238 17.75 -12.54 -8.02
N ASP A 239 18.01 -11.24 -8.02
CA ASP A 239 19.24 -10.60 -8.51
C ASP A 239 19.54 -9.31 -7.73
N PRO A 240 20.45 -9.34 -6.73
CA PRO A 240 20.79 -8.15 -5.94
C PRO A 240 21.29 -6.97 -6.78
N GLN A 241 21.99 -7.24 -7.90
CA GLN A 241 22.59 -6.20 -8.75
C GLN A 241 21.52 -5.46 -9.57
N SER A 242 20.39 -6.09 -9.85
CA SER A 242 19.27 -5.45 -10.55
C SER A 242 18.76 -4.20 -9.84
N LEU A 243 18.94 -4.13 -8.52
CA LEU A 243 18.49 -2.99 -7.70
C LEU A 243 19.30 -1.70 -7.94
N GLU A 244 20.57 -1.79 -8.39
CA GLU A 244 21.39 -0.60 -8.66
C GLU A 244 20.78 0.29 -9.75
N ASN A 245 20.01 -0.30 -10.65
CA ASN A 245 19.32 0.39 -11.73
C ASN A 245 17.79 0.48 -11.52
N PHE A 246 17.30 0.14 -10.31
CA PHE A 246 15.87 0.11 -10.05
C PHE A 246 15.21 1.48 -10.27
N GLY A 247 14.26 1.52 -11.22
CA GLY A 247 13.55 2.73 -11.64
C GLY A 247 14.27 3.61 -12.66
N SER A 248 15.48 3.26 -13.09
CA SER A 248 16.23 4.03 -14.08
C SER A 248 15.55 4.08 -15.46
N GLU A 249 14.72 3.09 -15.78
CA GLU A 249 13.96 3.00 -17.02
C GLU A 249 12.73 3.94 -17.07
N THR A 250 12.34 4.54 -15.94
CA THR A 250 11.26 5.52 -15.93
C THR A 250 11.68 6.81 -16.64
N PRO A 251 10.76 7.57 -17.26
CA PRO A 251 11.08 8.89 -17.83
C PRO A 251 11.76 9.86 -16.83
N MET A 252 11.49 9.73 -15.53
CA MET A 252 12.18 10.50 -14.49
C MET A 252 13.58 9.94 -14.14
N GLY A 253 13.97 8.77 -14.68
CA GLY A 253 15.30 8.16 -14.53
C GLY A 253 15.63 7.69 -13.12
N ARG A 254 14.63 7.42 -12.27
CA ARG A 254 14.84 6.99 -10.88
C ARG A 254 13.64 6.26 -10.30
N ALA A 255 13.87 5.53 -9.24
CA ALA A 255 12.78 5.07 -8.37
C ALA A 255 12.12 6.25 -7.64
N GLY A 256 10.82 6.12 -7.35
CA GLY A 256 10.11 7.00 -6.44
C GLY A 256 10.41 6.66 -4.97
N GLN A 257 10.12 7.60 -4.08
CA GLN A 257 10.15 7.39 -2.64
C GLN A 257 8.72 7.23 -2.10
N PRO A 258 8.50 6.48 -1.01
CA PRO A 258 7.20 6.41 -0.36
C PRO A 258 6.60 7.78 -0.05
N SER A 259 7.43 8.75 0.33
CA SER A 259 7.04 10.15 0.58
C SER A 259 6.39 10.86 -0.60
N GLU A 260 6.66 10.41 -1.83
CA GLU A 260 6.05 10.97 -3.05
C GLU A 260 4.66 10.38 -3.33
N LEU A 261 4.31 9.27 -2.65
CA LEU A 261 3.02 8.60 -2.80
C LEU A 261 2.01 8.99 -1.71
N GLY A 262 2.45 9.14 -0.46
CA GLY A 262 1.57 9.48 0.66
C GLY A 262 0.59 10.62 0.37
N PRO A 263 1.01 11.75 -0.22
CA PRO A 263 0.10 12.85 -0.58
C PRO A 263 -0.98 12.47 -1.60
N VAL A 264 -0.74 11.50 -2.49
CA VAL A 264 -1.73 11.03 -3.45
C VAL A 264 -2.85 10.25 -2.74
N TYR A 265 -2.49 9.47 -1.70
CA TYR A 265 -3.49 8.80 -0.85
C TYR A 265 -4.28 9.81 -0.03
N VAL A 266 -3.65 10.86 0.53
CA VAL A 266 -4.35 11.97 1.20
C VAL A 266 -5.38 12.61 0.27
N PHE A 267 -4.99 12.92 -0.96
CA PHE A 267 -5.90 13.47 -1.97
C PHE A 267 -7.12 12.57 -2.20
N LEU A 268 -6.91 11.26 -2.42
CA LEU A 268 -8.00 10.32 -2.66
C LEU A 268 -8.86 10.05 -1.41
N ALA A 269 -8.29 10.17 -0.23
CA ALA A 269 -9.01 10.02 1.05
C ALA A 269 -9.87 11.23 1.39
N SER A 270 -9.46 12.43 0.97
CA SER A 270 -10.06 13.70 1.36
C SER A 270 -11.22 14.15 0.45
N ALA A 271 -11.88 15.23 0.84
CA ALA A 271 -12.92 15.88 0.06
C ALA A 271 -12.41 16.51 -1.25
N ASP A 272 -11.09 16.70 -1.39
CA ASP A 272 -10.49 17.22 -2.63
C ASP A 272 -10.75 16.33 -3.85
N SER A 273 -11.03 15.04 -3.61
CA SER A 273 -11.39 14.06 -4.64
C SER A 273 -12.88 13.66 -4.64
N SER A 274 -13.76 14.53 -4.16
CA SER A 274 -15.19 14.25 -4.00
C SER A 274 -15.91 13.83 -5.30
N TYR A 275 -15.41 14.22 -6.47
CA TYR A 275 -15.95 13.83 -7.78
C TYR A 275 -15.10 12.78 -8.51
N ILE A 276 -14.24 12.04 -7.75
CA ILE A 276 -13.36 11.01 -8.31
C ILE A 276 -13.73 9.66 -7.67
N SER A 277 -14.26 8.74 -8.47
CA SER A 277 -14.54 7.37 -8.08
C SER A 277 -14.35 6.42 -9.28
N GLY A 278 -13.89 5.20 -9.04
CA GLY A 278 -13.57 4.21 -10.06
C GLY A 278 -12.28 4.49 -10.85
N GLN A 279 -11.47 5.46 -10.42
CA GLN A 279 -10.28 5.88 -11.14
C GLN A 279 -9.01 5.22 -10.61
N VAL A 280 -7.98 5.19 -11.45
CA VAL A 280 -6.63 4.74 -11.10
C VAL A 280 -5.68 5.90 -11.33
N ILE A 281 -4.96 6.32 -10.28
CA ILE A 281 -3.95 7.38 -10.35
C ILE A 281 -2.57 6.73 -10.44
N HIS A 282 -1.71 7.24 -11.31
CA HIS A 282 -0.43 6.64 -11.66
C HIS A 282 0.79 7.49 -11.24
N PRO A 283 1.22 7.46 -9.95
CA PRO A 283 2.50 8.03 -9.54
C PRO A 283 3.63 7.06 -9.92
N ASN A 284 4.10 7.12 -11.18
CA ASN A 284 4.91 6.08 -11.79
C ASN A 284 6.17 6.59 -12.50
N GLY A 285 6.64 7.80 -12.18
CA GLY A 285 7.84 8.36 -12.79
C GLY A 285 7.68 8.76 -14.27
N GLY A 286 6.43 8.92 -14.74
CA GLY A 286 6.12 9.35 -16.11
C GLY A 286 5.94 8.21 -17.12
N THR A 287 5.93 6.95 -16.66
CA THR A 287 5.67 5.79 -17.53
C THR A 287 4.27 5.88 -18.13
N MET A 288 4.16 5.85 -19.45
CA MET A 288 2.87 5.86 -20.14
C MET A 288 2.20 4.49 -20.02
N VAL A 289 0.98 4.47 -19.51
CA VAL A 289 0.15 3.26 -19.40
C VAL A 289 -1.20 3.52 -20.08
N GLY A 290 -1.63 2.57 -20.88
CA GLY A 290 -2.97 2.60 -21.47
C GLY A 290 -4.01 2.38 -20.37
N GLY A 291 -4.93 3.31 -20.19
CA GLY A 291 -5.87 3.44 -19.07
C GLY A 291 -6.97 2.41 -18.95
#